data_e64f693f934f04c7d3ec784210b0f774
#
_entry.id   e64f693f934f04c7d3ec784210b0f774
#
_cell.length_a   1.000
_cell.length_b   1.000
_cell.length_c   1.000
_cell.angle_alpha   90.00
_cell.angle_beta   90.00
_cell.angle_gamma   90.00
#
_symmetry.space_group_name_H-M   'P 1'
#
loop_
_entity.id
_entity.type
_entity.pdbx_description
1 polymer ?
#
loop_
_entity_poly.entity_id
_entity_poly.type
_entity_poly.pdbx_seq_one_letter_code
_entity_poly.pdbx_strand_id
1 'polypeptide(L)'
;MHEPVLRADRTVTFIGRKLPLGTIHSEYAGDVKLYTLGVPEALNRYKPAMRVMERQDFRDTLEVPNAHSHKYTRGVLGMLTGSLEYPGAALMSVRAALNCGVGMVRFGTNSHELRQLMIAHNPEAVYFSGTPAVQRVTVWAGGSGAGHDSLDKNRYLLHAPEPAILDAGACDLAAEYLATGKRLGPHKILTPHAGELERFLRIVHQVAPGDWAAHLGDAIVPSRRDIDAEPFRWARAASELSGATVMLKGGYTIIAAPNGATYSVAGGTPWLATAGSGDTLTGIYGALLAQTIAVLNTSDEPVEVCTYSAVGALAVYLHGQAARASVTGNAADPLDGPAPATRVAQMLPEVIARLLAD
;
A
#
# COMPACT_ATOMS: atom_id res chain seq x y z
N MET A 1 -7.05 13.37 28.02
CA MET A 1 -5.81 13.37 28.84
C MET A 1 -5.01 12.16 28.36
N HIS A 2 -3.80 12.35 27.90
CA HIS A 2 -2.91 11.22 27.64
C HIS A 2 -2.42 10.72 28.99
N GLU A 3 -2.67 9.46 29.30
CA GLU A 3 -2.02 8.82 30.43
C GLU A 3 -0.50 8.90 30.25
N PRO A 4 0.27 9.20 31.31
CA PRO A 4 1.72 9.22 31.21
C PRO A 4 2.23 7.84 30.84
N VAL A 5 2.86 7.74 29.67
CA VAL A 5 3.46 6.49 29.20
C VAL A 5 4.96 6.52 29.49
N LEU A 6 5.45 5.47 30.14
CA LEU A 6 6.89 5.29 30.36
C LEU A 6 7.56 5.02 29.02
N ARG A 7 8.61 5.80 28.70
CA ARG A 7 9.52 5.52 27.59
C ARG A 7 10.74 4.79 28.12
N ALA A 8 11.01 3.61 27.60
CA ALA A 8 12.20 2.83 27.93
C ALA A 8 13.37 3.24 27.02
N ASP A 9 14.58 3.25 27.55
CA ASP A 9 15.79 3.38 26.71
C ASP A 9 16.06 2.05 26.00
N ARG A 10 15.73 0.95 26.66
CA ARG A 10 15.91 -0.42 26.14
C ARG A 10 14.83 -1.36 26.63
N THR A 11 14.33 -2.20 25.72
CA THR A 11 13.39 -3.29 26.03
C THR A 11 14.02 -4.63 25.70
N VAL A 12 13.90 -5.57 26.63
CA VAL A 12 14.29 -6.96 26.39
C VAL A 12 13.01 -7.79 26.21
N THR A 13 12.96 -8.56 25.12
CA THR A 13 11.87 -9.51 24.87
C THR A 13 12.42 -10.90 24.57
N PHE A 14 11.64 -11.92 24.88
CA PHE A 14 12.07 -13.30 24.81
C PHE A 14 11.23 -14.09 23.80
N ILE A 15 11.88 -15.06 23.14
CA ILE A 15 11.29 -16.04 22.21
C ILE A 15 10.85 -15.38 20.90
N GLY A 16 9.98 -14.38 20.94
CA GLY A 16 9.49 -13.63 19.79
C GLY A 16 9.13 -12.19 20.18
N ARG A 17 9.13 -11.29 19.20
CA ARG A 17 8.64 -9.91 19.38
C ARG A 17 7.16 -9.96 19.74
N LYS A 18 6.74 -9.18 20.73
CA LYS A 18 5.32 -9.03 21.08
C LYS A 18 4.65 -8.06 20.12
N LEU A 19 3.36 -8.26 19.85
CA LEU A 19 2.60 -7.50 18.88
C LEU A 19 2.79 -5.97 18.99
N PRO A 20 2.74 -5.33 20.17
CA PRO A 20 2.95 -3.89 20.29
C PRO A 20 4.33 -3.41 19.80
N LEU A 21 5.37 -4.27 19.85
CA LEU A 21 6.72 -3.94 19.37
C LEU A 21 6.83 -3.88 17.84
N GLY A 22 5.80 -4.25 17.11
CA GLY A 22 5.68 -4.11 15.66
C GLY A 22 4.62 -3.08 15.25
N THR A 23 4.19 -2.21 16.14
CA THR A 23 3.19 -1.15 15.88
C THR A 23 3.74 0.20 16.33
N ILE A 24 2.93 1.26 16.20
CA ILE A 24 3.27 2.61 16.68
C ILE A 24 3.71 2.62 18.16
N HIS A 25 3.25 1.66 18.96
CA HIS A 25 3.63 1.55 20.36
C HIS A 25 5.11 1.18 20.57
N SER A 26 5.82 0.73 19.53
CA SER A 26 7.27 0.47 19.60
C SER A 26 8.09 1.73 19.88
N GLU A 27 7.56 2.92 19.63
CA GLU A 27 8.23 4.20 19.94
C GLU A 27 8.51 4.38 21.45
N TYR A 28 7.78 3.67 22.31
CA TYR A 28 7.96 3.67 23.76
C TYR A 28 8.96 2.63 24.24
N ALA A 29 9.40 1.72 23.39
CA ALA A 29 10.21 0.55 23.77
C ALA A 29 11.73 0.82 23.70
N GLY A 30 12.18 1.90 23.08
CA GLY A 30 13.60 2.18 22.86
C GLY A 30 14.29 1.07 22.04
N ASP A 31 15.55 0.78 22.34
CA ASP A 31 16.30 -0.30 21.69
C ASP A 31 15.76 -1.68 22.10
N VAL A 32 15.14 -2.40 21.15
CA VAL A 32 14.50 -3.72 21.44
C VAL A 32 15.48 -4.85 21.17
N LYS A 33 15.85 -5.58 22.21
CA LYS A 33 16.68 -6.81 22.12
C LYS A 33 15.81 -8.05 22.27
N LEU A 34 15.88 -8.92 21.25
CA LEU A 34 15.21 -10.22 21.26
C LEU A 34 16.22 -11.33 21.64
N TYR A 35 15.86 -12.13 22.64
CA TYR A 35 16.56 -13.37 23.01
C TYR A 35 15.66 -14.57 22.71
N THR A 36 16.07 -15.41 21.76
CA THR A 36 15.29 -16.57 21.28
C THR A 36 15.28 -17.76 22.24
N LEU A 37 16.13 -17.77 23.25
CA LEU A 37 16.27 -18.83 24.25
C LEU A 37 16.48 -20.24 23.65
N GLY A 38 17.01 -20.33 22.43
CA GLY A 38 17.30 -21.60 21.78
C GLY A 38 16.07 -22.42 21.34
N VAL A 39 14.89 -21.75 21.18
CA VAL A 39 13.63 -22.43 20.78
C VAL A 39 13.11 -22.05 19.39
N PRO A 40 13.95 -21.68 18.39
CA PRO A 40 13.47 -21.25 17.09
C PRO A 40 12.65 -22.33 16.36
N GLU A 41 13.04 -23.60 16.49
CA GLU A 41 12.33 -24.73 15.88
C GLU A 41 10.91 -24.92 16.43
N ALA A 42 10.71 -24.65 17.72
CA ALA A 42 9.39 -24.72 18.33
C ALA A 42 8.48 -23.60 17.81
N LEU A 43 9.05 -22.42 17.51
CA LEU A 43 8.30 -21.28 16.93
C LEU A 43 7.81 -21.55 15.51
N ASN A 44 8.53 -22.36 14.72
CA ASN A 44 8.13 -22.69 13.34
C ASN A 44 6.79 -23.45 13.26
N ARG A 45 6.31 -24.00 14.40
CA ARG A 45 5.00 -24.65 14.50
C ARG A 45 3.84 -23.65 14.63
N TYR A 46 4.12 -22.38 14.91
CA TYR A 46 3.12 -21.36 15.12
C TYR A 46 3.16 -20.34 13.96
N LYS A 47 2.00 -19.99 13.45
CA LYS A 47 1.88 -18.87 12.51
C LYS A 47 2.05 -17.56 13.31
N PRO A 48 2.95 -16.66 12.92
CA PRO A 48 3.04 -15.36 13.55
C PRO A 48 1.76 -14.55 13.30
N ALA A 49 1.30 -13.83 14.32
CA ALA A 49 0.16 -12.92 14.14
C ALA A 49 0.49 -11.78 13.17
N MET A 50 1.77 -11.35 13.14
CA MET A 50 2.26 -10.29 12.29
C MET A 50 3.76 -10.51 12.00
N ARG A 51 4.19 -10.18 10.79
CA ARG A 51 5.58 -10.18 10.36
C ARG A 51 6.11 -8.74 10.29
N VAL A 52 7.33 -8.54 10.74
CA VAL A 52 8.11 -7.31 10.50
C VAL A 52 9.21 -7.71 9.54
N MET A 53 9.22 -7.11 8.35
CA MET A 53 10.22 -7.39 7.34
C MET A 53 11.53 -6.67 7.66
N GLU A 54 12.64 -7.34 7.40
CA GLU A 54 13.98 -6.80 7.48
C GLU A 54 14.48 -6.38 6.10
N ARG A 55 15.62 -5.70 6.03
CA ARG A 55 16.17 -5.19 4.76
C ARG A 55 16.32 -6.28 3.70
N GLN A 56 16.77 -7.48 4.10
CA GLN A 56 16.94 -8.62 3.19
C GLN A 56 15.61 -9.09 2.59
N ASP A 57 14.54 -9.14 3.40
CA ASP A 57 13.22 -9.52 2.91
C ASP A 57 12.72 -8.54 1.84
N PHE A 58 12.98 -7.24 2.00
CA PHE A 58 12.62 -6.21 1.00
C PHE A 58 13.42 -6.39 -0.29
N ARG A 59 14.72 -6.69 -0.18
CA ARG A 59 15.57 -6.97 -1.33
C ARG A 59 15.08 -8.20 -2.10
N ASP A 60 14.74 -9.28 -1.39
CA ASP A 60 14.25 -10.54 -1.98
C ASP A 60 12.86 -10.40 -2.61
N THR A 61 12.07 -9.39 -2.18
CA THR A 61 10.75 -9.08 -2.73
C THR A 61 10.85 -8.21 -4.00
N LEU A 62 11.98 -7.53 -4.23
CA LEU A 62 12.15 -6.61 -5.34
C LEU A 62 12.52 -7.34 -6.63
N GLU A 63 11.70 -7.17 -7.66
CA GLU A 63 11.97 -7.73 -8.98
C GLU A 63 13.10 -6.99 -9.71
N VAL A 64 14.11 -7.73 -10.16
CA VAL A 64 15.25 -7.17 -10.88
C VAL A 64 15.19 -7.59 -12.35
N PRO A 65 15.17 -6.65 -13.31
CA PRO A 65 15.16 -6.99 -14.73
C PRO A 65 16.46 -7.68 -15.16
N ASN A 66 16.36 -8.57 -16.13
CA ASN A 66 17.48 -9.27 -16.75
C ASN A 66 17.61 -8.93 -18.25
N ALA A 67 18.57 -9.52 -18.94
CA ALA A 67 18.85 -9.25 -20.36
C ALA A 67 17.68 -9.57 -21.32
N HIS A 68 16.72 -10.39 -20.91
CA HIS A 68 15.53 -10.75 -21.70
C HIS A 68 14.31 -9.90 -21.37
N SER A 69 14.44 -8.98 -20.41
CA SER A 69 13.34 -8.15 -19.97
C SER A 69 12.94 -7.13 -21.04
N HIS A 70 11.64 -6.94 -21.21
CA HIS A 70 11.05 -5.90 -22.05
C HIS A 70 9.83 -5.29 -21.37
N LYS A 71 9.28 -4.21 -21.95
CA LYS A 71 8.21 -3.42 -21.32
C LYS A 71 6.98 -4.20 -20.82
N TYR A 72 6.68 -5.35 -21.41
CA TYR A 72 5.54 -6.18 -20.98
C TYR A 72 5.93 -7.17 -19.88
N THR A 73 7.12 -7.77 -19.94
CA THR A 73 7.61 -8.65 -18.88
C THR A 73 7.99 -7.91 -17.60
N ARG A 74 8.16 -6.59 -17.68
CA ARG A 74 8.34 -5.69 -16.51
C ARG A 74 7.04 -5.11 -15.99
N GLY A 75 5.89 -5.61 -16.42
CA GLY A 75 4.58 -5.21 -15.98
C GLY A 75 4.03 -3.94 -16.62
N VAL A 76 2.72 -3.92 -16.77
CA VAL A 76 1.95 -2.77 -17.27
C VAL A 76 1.00 -2.32 -16.18
N LEU A 77 1.19 -1.11 -15.66
CA LEU A 77 0.32 -0.51 -14.66
C LEU A 77 -0.74 0.37 -15.34
N GLY A 78 -2.01 0.02 -15.18
CA GLY A 78 -3.14 0.88 -15.54
C GLY A 78 -3.47 1.84 -14.41
N MET A 79 -3.60 3.13 -14.68
CA MET A 79 -3.87 4.13 -13.66
C MET A 79 -5.12 4.95 -13.99
N LEU A 80 -6.04 5.02 -13.02
CA LEU A 80 -7.29 5.79 -13.03
C LEU A 80 -7.28 6.75 -11.83
N THR A 81 -6.28 7.63 -11.79
CA THR A 81 -6.02 8.59 -10.70
C THR A 81 -6.17 10.02 -11.18
N GLY A 82 -6.45 10.92 -10.24
CA GLY A 82 -6.62 12.35 -10.52
C GLY A 82 -7.92 12.72 -11.21
N SER A 83 -8.16 13.99 -11.23
CA SER A 83 -9.27 14.67 -11.90
C SER A 83 -8.84 16.09 -12.24
N LEU A 84 -9.72 16.89 -12.89
CA LEU A 84 -9.46 18.32 -13.07
C LEU A 84 -9.39 19.08 -11.75
N GLU A 85 -10.11 18.60 -10.74
CA GLU A 85 -10.09 19.18 -9.40
C GLU A 85 -8.79 18.83 -8.65
N TYR A 86 -8.28 17.61 -8.87
CA TYR A 86 -7.05 17.10 -8.20
C TYR A 86 -6.03 16.57 -9.23
N PRO A 87 -5.53 17.39 -10.15
CA PRO A 87 -4.59 16.92 -11.18
C PRO A 87 -3.25 16.47 -10.60
N GLY A 88 -2.86 17.05 -9.45
CA GLY A 88 -1.62 16.69 -8.75
C GLY A 88 -1.55 15.24 -8.34
N ALA A 89 -2.68 14.62 -7.96
CA ALA A 89 -2.73 13.20 -7.60
C ALA A 89 -2.30 12.30 -8.77
N ALA A 90 -2.77 12.58 -9.99
CA ALA A 90 -2.34 11.88 -11.20
C ALA A 90 -0.85 12.08 -11.47
N LEU A 91 -0.37 13.33 -11.39
CA LEU A 91 1.03 13.65 -11.69
C LEU A 91 1.99 12.94 -10.73
N MET A 92 1.69 12.97 -9.42
CA MET A 92 2.53 12.36 -8.40
C MET A 92 2.52 10.84 -8.46
N SER A 93 1.34 10.22 -8.59
CA SER A 93 1.22 8.77 -8.65
C SER A 93 1.87 8.17 -9.90
N VAL A 94 1.69 8.79 -11.07
CA VAL A 94 2.32 8.34 -12.33
C VAL A 94 3.83 8.53 -12.28
N ARG A 95 4.33 9.67 -11.80
CA ARG A 95 5.78 9.91 -11.64
C ARG A 95 6.42 8.89 -10.71
N ALA A 96 5.79 8.59 -9.58
CA ALA A 96 6.27 7.60 -8.64
C ALA A 96 6.32 6.21 -9.28
N ALA A 97 5.30 5.83 -10.04
CA ALA A 97 5.27 4.55 -10.74
C ALA A 97 6.39 4.42 -11.78
N LEU A 98 6.59 5.44 -12.60
CA LEU A 98 7.67 5.47 -13.60
C LEU A 98 9.05 5.34 -12.94
N ASN A 99 9.27 6.06 -11.84
CA ASN A 99 10.53 6.04 -11.11
C ASN A 99 10.79 4.73 -10.34
N CYS A 100 9.75 3.91 -10.10
CA CYS A 100 9.91 2.54 -9.61
C CYS A 100 10.27 1.53 -10.72
N GLY A 101 10.40 1.98 -11.97
CA GLY A 101 10.90 1.16 -13.06
C GLY A 101 9.89 0.17 -13.64
N VAL A 102 8.58 0.38 -13.48
CA VAL A 102 7.57 -0.42 -14.17
C VAL A 102 7.73 -0.35 -15.70
N GLY A 103 7.44 -1.43 -16.40
CA GLY A 103 7.66 -1.51 -17.84
C GLY A 103 6.84 -0.52 -18.67
N MET A 104 5.62 -0.20 -18.22
CA MET A 104 4.72 0.77 -18.86
C MET A 104 3.68 1.28 -17.86
N VAL A 105 3.39 2.56 -17.90
CA VAL A 105 2.20 3.14 -17.28
C VAL A 105 1.18 3.44 -18.37
N ARG A 106 -0.05 2.92 -18.22
CA ARG A 106 -1.21 3.30 -19.03
C ARG A 106 -2.13 4.20 -18.20
N PHE A 107 -2.22 5.44 -18.57
CA PHE A 107 -3.03 6.44 -17.87
C PHE A 107 -4.36 6.70 -18.57
N GLY A 108 -5.47 6.46 -17.85
CA GLY A 108 -6.83 6.57 -18.36
C GLY A 108 -7.51 7.89 -17.96
N THR A 109 -7.77 8.77 -18.91
CA THR A 109 -8.55 9.99 -18.70
C THR A 109 -9.39 10.34 -19.93
N ASN A 110 -10.56 10.94 -19.71
CA ASN A 110 -11.37 11.56 -20.77
C ASN A 110 -11.15 13.09 -20.84
N SER A 111 -10.48 13.69 -19.82
CA SER A 111 -10.18 15.11 -19.83
C SER A 111 -9.01 15.42 -20.76
N HIS A 112 -9.23 16.35 -21.69
CA HIS A 112 -8.18 16.85 -22.57
C HIS A 112 -7.11 17.62 -21.77
N GLU A 113 -7.52 18.43 -20.82
CA GLU A 113 -6.66 19.27 -19.99
C GLU A 113 -5.75 18.41 -19.13
N LEU A 114 -6.31 17.40 -18.45
CA LEU A 114 -5.53 16.47 -17.62
C LEU A 114 -4.53 15.68 -18.48
N ARG A 115 -4.94 15.28 -19.69
CA ARG A 115 -4.04 14.64 -20.65
C ARG A 115 -2.88 15.53 -21.04
N GLN A 116 -3.11 16.81 -21.33
CA GLN A 116 -2.05 17.77 -21.68
C GLN A 116 -1.06 17.97 -20.52
N LEU A 117 -1.57 18.12 -19.30
CA LEU A 117 -0.74 18.18 -18.09
C LEU A 117 0.14 16.95 -17.94
N MET A 118 -0.44 15.78 -18.15
CA MET A 118 0.30 14.52 -18.06
C MET A 118 1.41 14.43 -19.11
N ILE A 119 1.12 14.77 -20.37
CA ILE A 119 2.13 14.79 -21.46
C ILE A 119 3.30 15.73 -21.11
N ALA A 120 2.98 16.89 -20.54
CA ALA A 120 4.00 17.87 -20.17
C ALA A 120 4.92 17.39 -19.02
N HIS A 121 4.39 16.61 -18.08
CA HIS A 121 5.10 16.23 -16.85
C HIS A 121 5.56 14.78 -16.81
N ASN A 122 4.87 13.87 -17.52
CA ASN A 122 5.13 12.43 -17.55
C ASN A 122 5.00 11.91 -18.99
N PRO A 123 5.87 12.34 -19.92
CA PRO A 123 5.74 12.01 -21.35
C PRO A 123 5.92 10.50 -21.63
N GLU A 124 6.51 9.74 -20.70
CA GLU A 124 6.69 8.30 -20.81
C GLU A 124 5.38 7.50 -20.60
N ALA A 125 4.33 8.13 -20.02
CA ALA A 125 3.06 7.48 -19.81
C ALA A 125 2.26 7.35 -21.12
N VAL A 126 1.66 6.19 -21.34
CA VAL A 126 0.81 5.92 -22.52
C VAL A 126 -0.65 6.20 -22.16
N TYR A 127 -1.30 7.06 -22.94
CA TYR A 127 -2.67 7.47 -22.68
C TYR A 127 -3.69 6.55 -23.31
N PHE A 128 -4.83 6.43 -22.65
CA PHE A 128 -6.04 5.92 -23.27
C PHE A 128 -7.27 6.73 -22.82
N SER A 129 -8.28 6.73 -23.68
CA SER A 129 -9.64 7.21 -23.40
C SER A 129 -10.63 6.05 -23.54
N GLY A 130 -11.81 6.18 -22.94
CA GLY A 130 -12.87 5.16 -23.03
C GLY A 130 -12.75 4.09 -21.94
N THR A 131 -13.11 2.86 -22.29
CA THR A 131 -13.35 1.77 -21.34
C THR A 131 -12.05 1.12 -20.86
N PRO A 132 -11.81 1.02 -19.54
CA PRO A 132 -10.66 0.30 -18.99
C PRO A 132 -10.60 -1.18 -19.40
N ALA A 133 -11.74 -1.85 -19.54
CA ALA A 133 -11.85 -3.28 -19.82
C ALA A 133 -11.14 -3.75 -21.11
N VAL A 134 -10.93 -2.87 -22.08
CA VAL A 134 -10.21 -3.22 -23.33
C VAL A 134 -8.70 -2.97 -23.26
N GLN A 135 -8.20 -2.49 -22.11
CA GLN A 135 -6.79 -2.20 -21.92
C GLN A 135 -6.05 -3.45 -21.45
N ARG A 136 -4.88 -3.71 -22.06
CA ARG A 136 -3.99 -4.77 -21.59
C ARG A 136 -3.10 -4.21 -20.49
N VAL A 137 -3.41 -4.58 -19.25
CA VAL A 137 -2.65 -4.19 -18.06
C VAL A 137 -2.35 -5.44 -17.21
N THR A 138 -1.37 -5.33 -16.34
CA THR A 138 -1.01 -6.37 -15.37
C THR A 138 -1.67 -6.09 -14.03
N VAL A 139 -1.71 -4.83 -13.62
CA VAL A 139 -2.28 -4.33 -12.37
C VAL A 139 -2.97 -3.00 -12.63
N TRP A 140 -4.03 -2.72 -11.92
CA TRP A 140 -4.71 -1.42 -11.88
C TRP A 140 -4.38 -0.65 -10.59
N ALA A 141 -4.39 0.66 -10.66
CA ALA A 141 -4.42 1.55 -9.50
C ALA A 141 -5.39 2.72 -9.76
N GLY A 142 -6.22 3.04 -8.77
CA GLY A 142 -7.19 4.11 -8.92
C GLY A 142 -7.74 4.64 -7.60
N GLY A 143 -8.54 5.70 -7.71
CA GLY A 143 -9.21 6.34 -6.59
C GLY A 143 -8.54 7.61 -6.07
N SER A 144 -7.21 7.66 -6.06
CA SER A 144 -6.44 8.84 -5.67
C SER A 144 -6.85 10.07 -6.48
N GLY A 145 -7.35 11.12 -5.83
CA GLY A 145 -7.76 12.36 -6.48
C GLY A 145 -8.91 12.21 -7.49
N ALA A 146 -9.68 11.11 -7.40
CA ALA A 146 -10.83 10.90 -8.29
C ALA A 146 -11.97 11.85 -7.90
N GLY A 147 -12.36 12.72 -8.84
CA GLY A 147 -13.59 13.51 -8.78
C GLY A 147 -14.80 12.68 -9.24
N HIS A 148 -16.00 13.28 -9.15
CA HIS A 148 -17.24 12.59 -9.50
C HIS A 148 -17.19 11.92 -10.89
N ASP A 149 -16.66 12.61 -11.89
CA ASP A 149 -16.60 12.14 -13.29
C ASP A 149 -15.62 10.97 -13.51
N SER A 150 -14.65 10.79 -12.63
CA SER A 150 -13.64 9.72 -12.72
C SER A 150 -13.96 8.51 -11.85
N LEU A 151 -14.84 8.66 -10.83
CA LEU A 151 -15.26 7.56 -9.95
C LEU A 151 -15.96 6.42 -10.71
N ASP A 152 -16.75 6.72 -11.73
CA ASP A 152 -17.41 5.68 -12.54
C ASP A 152 -16.41 4.73 -13.21
N LYS A 153 -15.28 5.23 -13.69
CA LYS A 153 -14.22 4.38 -14.22
C LYS A 153 -13.58 3.52 -13.11
N ASN A 154 -13.50 4.04 -11.89
CA ASN A 154 -12.98 3.30 -10.76
C ASN A 154 -13.90 2.15 -10.31
N ARG A 155 -15.22 2.20 -10.60
CA ARG A 155 -16.13 1.07 -10.38
C ARG A 155 -15.69 -0.18 -11.14
N TYR A 156 -15.08 -0.03 -12.33
CA TYR A 156 -14.52 -1.15 -13.08
C TYR A 156 -13.48 -1.94 -12.24
N LEU A 157 -12.67 -1.25 -11.44
CA LEU A 157 -11.61 -1.87 -10.65
C LEU A 157 -12.10 -2.91 -9.66
N LEU A 158 -13.35 -2.78 -9.19
CA LEU A 158 -13.98 -3.73 -8.25
C LEU A 158 -14.23 -5.10 -8.92
N HIS A 159 -14.42 -5.11 -10.24
CA HIS A 159 -14.78 -6.29 -11.01
C HIS A 159 -13.64 -6.76 -11.94
N ALA A 160 -12.61 -5.95 -12.15
CA ALA A 160 -11.47 -6.29 -13.00
C ALA A 160 -10.89 -7.65 -12.61
N PRO A 161 -10.55 -8.53 -13.54
CA PRO A 161 -9.88 -9.78 -13.21
C PRO A 161 -8.45 -9.55 -12.69
N GLU A 162 -7.83 -8.45 -13.10
CA GLU A 162 -6.48 -8.10 -12.68
C GLU A 162 -6.47 -7.58 -11.22
N PRO A 163 -5.34 -7.72 -10.51
CA PRO A 163 -5.14 -7.05 -9.23
C PRO A 163 -5.37 -5.54 -9.33
N ALA A 164 -5.95 -4.94 -8.28
CA ALA A 164 -6.26 -3.52 -8.29
C ALA A 164 -6.02 -2.88 -6.93
N ILE A 165 -5.29 -1.76 -6.93
CA ILE A 165 -5.10 -0.89 -5.77
C ILE A 165 -6.22 0.16 -5.77
N LEU A 166 -6.94 0.21 -4.67
CA LEU A 166 -8.13 1.03 -4.45
C LEU A 166 -7.82 2.02 -3.33
N ASP A 167 -7.53 3.26 -3.71
CA ASP A 167 -7.17 4.33 -2.77
C ASP A 167 -8.29 5.35 -2.64
N ALA A 168 -8.31 6.12 -1.58
CA ALA A 168 -9.23 7.24 -1.35
C ALA A 168 -10.70 6.89 -1.69
N GLY A 169 -11.31 7.62 -2.64
CA GLY A 169 -12.72 7.39 -3.04
C GLY A 169 -13.03 5.99 -3.56
N ALA A 170 -12.04 5.25 -4.08
CA ALA A 170 -12.26 3.86 -4.48
C ALA A 170 -12.44 2.91 -3.29
N CYS A 171 -11.96 3.27 -2.08
CA CYS A 171 -12.27 2.53 -0.85
C CYS A 171 -13.76 2.65 -0.49
N ASP A 172 -14.37 3.82 -0.70
CA ASP A 172 -15.81 4.01 -0.45
C ASP A 172 -16.65 3.18 -1.43
N LEU A 173 -16.28 3.17 -2.72
CA LEU A 173 -16.90 2.30 -3.72
C LEU A 173 -16.78 0.82 -3.37
N ALA A 174 -15.65 0.41 -2.79
CA ALA A 174 -15.45 -0.97 -2.32
C ALA A 174 -16.38 -1.30 -1.14
N ALA A 175 -16.59 -0.36 -0.20
CA ALA A 175 -17.54 -0.56 0.89
C ALA A 175 -18.99 -0.68 0.38
N GLU A 176 -19.40 0.19 -0.55
CA GLU A 176 -20.72 0.12 -1.19
C GLU A 176 -20.92 -1.20 -1.95
N TYR A 177 -19.86 -1.72 -2.57
CA TYR A 177 -19.93 -2.99 -3.30
C TYR A 177 -20.33 -4.17 -2.42
N LEU A 178 -19.97 -4.17 -1.14
CA LEU A 178 -20.35 -5.22 -0.19
C LEU A 178 -21.87 -5.29 0.03
N ALA A 179 -22.61 -4.20 -0.23
CA ALA A 179 -24.08 -4.20 -0.21
C ALA A 179 -24.71 -5.20 -1.22
N THR A 180 -23.96 -5.60 -2.25
CA THR A 180 -24.42 -6.59 -3.23
C THR A 180 -24.36 -8.03 -2.71
N GLY A 181 -23.92 -8.26 -1.47
CA GLY A 181 -23.66 -9.58 -0.89
C GLY A 181 -22.44 -10.29 -1.47
N LYS A 182 -21.64 -9.61 -2.29
CA LYS A 182 -20.40 -10.14 -2.86
C LYS A 182 -19.20 -9.62 -2.07
N ARG A 183 -18.14 -10.42 -2.02
CA ARG A 183 -16.86 -10.02 -1.40
C ARG A 183 -15.84 -9.73 -2.48
N LEU A 184 -14.89 -8.87 -2.16
CA LEU A 184 -13.70 -8.64 -2.96
C LEU A 184 -12.76 -9.84 -2.82
N GLY A 185 -11.92 -10.08 -3.83
CA GLY A 185 -10.83 -11.06 -3.70
C GLY A 185 -9.58 -10.46 -3.07
N PRO A 186 -8.62 -11.29 -2.62
CA PRO A 186 -7.37 -10.83 -2.00
C PRO A 186 -6.51 -9.96 -2.93
N HIS A 187 -6.73 -10.06 -4.24
CA HIS A 187 -6.09 -9.27 -5.28
C HIS A 187 -6.64 -7.83 -5.41
N LYS A 188 -7.71 -7.49 -4.66
CA LYS A 188 -8.16 -6.12 -4.47
C LYS A 188 -7.51 -5.56 -3.20
N ILE A 189 -6.80 -4.47 -3.35
CA ILE A 189 -5.99 -3.90 -2.28
C ILE A 189 -6.57 -2.55 -1.89
N LEU A 190 -7.12 -2.45 -0.71
CA LEU A 190 -7.60 -1.20 -0.13
C LEU A 190 -6.44 -0.50 0.58
N THR A 191 -6.25 0.81 0.36
CA THR A 191 -5.15 1.56 0.97
C THR A 191 -5.63 2.73 1.83
N PRO A 192 -6.53 2.52 2.81
CA PRO A 192 -7.06 3.60 3.63
C PRO A 192 -6.03 4.13 4.64
N HIS A 193 -6.10 5.42 4.98
CA HIS A 193 -5.64 5.93 6.28
C HIS A 193 -6.76 5.74 7.33
N ALA A 194 -6.48 6.01 8.62
CA ALA A 194 -7.44 5.71 9.70
C ALA A 194 -8.82 6.39 9.51
N GLY A 195 -8.86 7.62 9.00
CA GLY A 195 -10.15 8.30 8.73
C GLY A 195 -10.93 7.71 7.54
N GLU A 196 -10.23 7.23 6.52
CA GLU A 196 -10.85 6.49 5.39
C GLU A 196 -11.33 5.11 5.85
N LEU A 197 -10.58 4.44 6.71
CA LEU A 197 -10.98 3.15 7.27
C LEU A 197 -12.21 3.29 8.19
N GLU A 198 -12.27 4.34 9.02
CA GLU A 198 -13.47 4.66 9.80
C GLU A 198 -14.71 4.79 8.90
N ARG A 199 -14.58 5.57 7.81
CA ARG A 199 -15.68 5.77 6.84
C ARG A 199 -16.05 4.45 6.14
N PHE A 200 -15.06 3.68 5.68
CA PHE A 200 -15.26 2.36 5.09
C PHE A 200 -16.04 1.44 6.04
N LEU A 201 -15.59 1.27 7.27
CA LEU A 201 -16.24 0.41 8.27
C LEU A 201 -17.66 0.89 8.63
N ARG A 202 -17.90 2.20 8.66
CA ARG A 202 -19.23 2.77 8.86
C ARG A 202 -20.17 2.41 7.71
N ILE A 203 -19.73 2.52 6.47
CA ILE A 203 -20.53 2.14 5.30
C ILE A 203 -20.82 0.62 5.37
N VAL A 204 -19.80 -0.22 5.60
CA VAL A 204 -19.98 -1.68 5.69
C VAL A 204 -20.98 -2.06 6.77
N HIS A 205 -20.91 -1.46 7.95
CA HIS A 205 -21.89 -1.69 9.04
C HIS A 205 -23.31 -1.38 8.60
N GLN A 206 -23.52 -0.34 7.78
CA GLN A 206 -24.84 0.05 7.30
C GLN A 206 -25.36 -0.86 6.18
N VAL A 207 -24.50 -1.26 5.24
CA VAL A 207 -24.92 -1.94 4.01
C VAL A 207 -24.83 -3.47 4.09
N ALA A 208 -24.01 -4.00 5.02
CA ALA A 208 -23.80 -5.43 5.23
C ALA A 208 -23.81 -5.80 6.73
N PRO A 209 -24.90 -5.50 7.46
CA PRO A 209 -24.96 -5.71 8.92
C PRO A 209 -24.83 -7.20 9.31
N GLY A 210 -25.26 -8.12 8.44
CA GLY A 210 -25.09 -9.56 8.67
C GLY A 210 -23.63 -9.97 8.68
N ASP A 211 -22.83 -9.50 7.71
CA ASP A 211 -21.39 -9.77 7.66
C ASP A 211 -20.66 -9.11 8.85
N TRP A 212 -21.08 -7.90 9.22
CA TRP A 212 -20.56 -7.24 10.41
C TRP A 212 -20.77 -8.09 11.66
N ALA A 213 -22.00 -8.51 11.92
CA ALA A 213 -22.33 -9.32 13.09
C ALA A 213 -21.60 -10.68 13.09
N ALA A 214 -21.42 -11.31 11.92
CA ALA A 214 -20.72 -12.58 11.78
C ALA A 214 -19.23 -12.48 12.12
N HIS A 215 -18.57 -11.34 11.82
CA HIS A 215 -17.13 -11.16 12.01
C HIS A 215 -16.77 -10.40 13.29
N LEU A 216 -17.59 -9.46 13.70
CA LEU A 216 -17.32 -8.52 14.78
C LEU A 216 -18.35 -8.56 15.93
N GLY A 217 -19.41 -9.36 15.79
CA GLY A 217 -20.49 -9.44 16.78
C GLY A 217 -21.17 -8.07 16.99
N ASP A 218 -21.31 -7.70 18.26
CA ASP A 218 -21.91 -6.42 18.68
C ASP A 218 -20.88 -5.27 18.75
N ALA A 219 -19.73 -5.40 18.09
CA ALA A 219 -18.71 -4.37 18.11
C ALA A 219 -19.25 -3.06 17.52
N ILE A 220 -19.02 -1.96 18.22
CA ILE A 220 -19.36 -0.61 17.77
C ILE A 220 -18.40 -0.23 16.62
N VAL A 221 -18.92 0.52 15.65
CA VAL A 221 -18.09 1.09 14.57
C VAL A 221 -16.98 1.96 15.19
N PRO A 222 -15.71 1.67 14.91
CA PRO A 222 -14.60 2.38 15.55
C PRO A 222 -14.54 3.83 15.06
N SER A 223 -14.18 4.73 15.96
CA SER A 223 -13.73 6.05 15.58
C SER A 223 -12.30 5.99 15.02
N ARG A 224 -11.87 7.07 14.34
CA ARG A 224 -10.47 7.21 13.92
C ARG A 224 -9.47 6.97 15.07
N ARG A 225 -9.81 7.48 16.27
CA ARG A 225 -8.95 7.31 17.46
C ARG A 225 -8.82 5.84 17.87
N ASP A 226 -9.90 5.08 17.77
CA ASP A 226 -9.90 3.65 18.10
C ASP A 226 -9.06 2.86 17.08
N ILE A 227 -9.12 3.26 15.80
CA ILE A 227 -8.30 2.68 14.74
C ILE A 227 -6.81 2.99 14.95
N ASP A 228 -6.47 4.23 15.29
CA ASP A 228 -5.10 4.65 15.59
C ASP A 228 -4.55 3.93 16.84
N ALA A 229 -5.40 3.61 17.82
CA ALA A 229 -5.01 2.87 19.02
C ALA A 229 -4.83 1.36 18.79
N GLU A 230 -5.62 0.75 17.90
CA GLU A 230 -5.59 -0.69 17.62
C GLU A 230 -5.48 -0.98 16.10
N PRO A 231 -4.46 -0.47 15.39
CA PRO A 231 -4.39 -0.51 13.93
C PRO A 231 -4.33 -1.96 13.38
N PHE A 232 -3.68 -2.87 14.08
CA PHE A 232 -3.64 -4.29 13.74
C PHE A 232 -5.03 -4.92 13.73
N ARG A 233 -5.83 -4.68 14.78
CA ARG A 233 -7.19 -5.21 14.91
C ARG A 233 -8.07 -4.75 13.75
N TRP A 234 -8.06 -3.46 13.47
CA TRP A 234 -8.98 -2.88 12.50
C TRP A 234 -8.58 -3.11 11.05
N ALA A 235 -7.28 -3.20 10.75
CA ALA A 235 -6.81 -3.64 9.44
C ALA A 235 -7.22 -5.09 9.15
N ARG A 236 -7.10 -5.97 10.14
CA ARG A 236 -7.54 -7.37 10.06
C ARG A 236 -9.06 -7.47 9.86
N ALA A 237 -9.83 -6.77 10.69
CA ALA A 237 -11.29 -6.75 10.58
C ALA A 237 -11.77 -6.28 9.21
N ALA A 238 -11.19 -5.21 8.68
CA ALA A 238 -11.53 -4.72 7.34
C ALA A 238 -11.18 -5.74 6.24
N SER A 239 -10.04 -6.41 6.36
CA SER A 239 -9.63 -7.45 5.42
C SER A 239 -10.58 -8.67 5.47
N GLU A 240 -10.94 -9.11 6.65
CA GLU A 240 -11.87 -10.22 6.86
C GLU A 240 -13.29 -9.87 6.36
N LEU A 241 -13.80 -8.67 6.63
CA LEU A 241 -15.10 -8.19 6.16
C LEU A 241 -15.15 -8.05 4.63
N SER A 242 -14.13 -7.46 4.03
CA SER A 242 -14.12 -7.17 2.59
C SER A 242 -13.69 -8.36 1.72
N GLY A 243 -12.87 -9.26 2.27
CA GLY A 243 -12.15 -10.28 1.50
C GLY A 243 -10.96 -9.73 0.71
N ALA A 244 -10.65 -8.44 0.87
CA ALA A 244 -9.54 -7.74 0.21
C ALA A 244 -8.28 -7.75 1.07
N THR A 245 -7.13 -7.50 0.45
CA THR A 245 -5.93 -7.08 1.17
C THR A 245 -6.10 -5.63 1.61
N VAL A 246 -5.81 -5.31 2.88
CA VAL A 246 -5.96 -3.96 3.43
C VAL A 246 -4.62 -3.43 3.91
N MET A 247 -4.17 -2.32 3.33
CA MET A 247 -3.02 -1.54 3.77
C MET A 247 -3.51 -0.33 4.57
N LEU A 248 -3.57 -0.43 5.88
CA LEU A 248 -3.87 0.70 6.76
C LEU A 248 -2.64 1.59 6.91
N LYS A 249 -2.68 2.75 6.24
CA LYS A 249 -1.59 3.74 6.24
C LYS A 249 -1.48 4.44 7.60
N GLY A 250 -0.26 4.57 8.14
CA GLY A 250 0.02 5.24 9.41
C GLY A 250 1.52 5.36 9.67
N GLY A 251 1.91 5.84 10.85
CA GLY A 251 3.31 5.87 11.29
C GLY A 251 3.96 4.49 11.28
N TYR A 252 3.18 3.47 11.60
CA TYR A 252 3.38 2.07 11.21
C TYR A 252 2.23 1.67 10.29
N THR A 253 2.56 1.25 9.09
CA THR A 253 1.56 0.75 8.14
C THR A 253 1.35 -0.74 8.38
N ILE A 254 0.08 -1.14 8.59
CA ILE A 254 -0.32 -2.53 8.76
C ILE A 254 -0.95 -3.03 7.47
N ILE A 255 -0.44 -4.15 6.95
CA ILE A 255 -0.95 -4.74 5.72
C ILE A 255 -1.49 -6.13 6.05
N ALA A 256 -2.82 -6.27 6.02
CA ALA A 256 -3.53 -7.48 6.37
C ALA A 256 -4.16 -8.13 5.13
N ALA A 257 -3.91 -9.41 4.94
CA ALA A 257 -4.55 -10.22 3.91
C ALA A 257 -5.66 -11.10 4.51
N PRO A 258 -6.69 -11.46 3.73
CA PRO A 258 -7.84 -12.21 4.24
C PRO A 258 -7.51 -13.64 4.69
N ASN A 259 -6.37 -14.20 4.29
CA ASN A 259 -5.86 -15.49 4.80
C ASN A 259 -5.15 -15.38 6.15
N GLY A 260 -5.11 -14.18 6.75
CA GLY A 260 -4.48 -13.89 8.03
C GLY A 260 -3.02 -13.43 7.97
N ALA A 261 -2.35 -13.53 6.82
CA ALA A 261 -1.00 -12.98 6.67
C ALA A 261 -1.04 -11.46 6.91
N THR A 262 -0.22 -11.00 7.84
CA THR A 262 -0.18 -9.58 8.21
C THR A 262 1.26 -9.12 8.32
N TYR A 263 1.55 -7.97 7.73
CA TYR A 263 2.85 -7.32 7.78
C TYR A 263 2.74 -5.97 8.48
N SER A 264 3.82 -5.58 9.14
CA SER A 264 3.98 -4.24 9.69
C SER A 264 5.27 -3.63 9.20
N VAL A 265 5.20 -2.39 8.76
CA VAL A 265 6.35 -1.62 8.28
C VAL A 265 6.32 -0.24 8.92
N ALA A 266 7.43 0.19 9.48
CA ALA A 266 7.59 1.58 9.90
C ALA A 266 7.44 2.50 8.67
N GLY A 267 6.52 3.46 8.73
CA GLY A 267 6.14 4.31 7.61
C GLY A 267 7.20 5.35 7.19
N GLY A 268 8.41 5.24 7.70
CA GLY A 268 9.49 6.18 7.38
C GLY A 268 9.54 7.36 8.35
N THR A 269 9.38 8.58 7.84
CA THR A 269 9.42 9.80 8.63
C THR A 269 8.02 10.41 8.84
N PRO A 270 7.75 11.04 10.00
CA PRO A 270 6.49 11.77 10.21
C PRO A 270 6.23 12.91 9.20
N TRP A 271 7.26 13.39 8.51
CA TRP A 271 7.15 14.39 7.45
C TRP A 271 6.37 13.92 6.22
N LEU A 272 6.11 12.62 6.11
CA LEU A 272 5.19 12.07 5.11
C LEU A 272 3.71 12.37 5.40
N ALA A 273 3.38 12.94 6.57
CA ALA A 273 2.04 13.45 6.87
C ALA A 273 1.76 14.75 6.08
N THR A 274 1.84 14.68 4.76
CA THR A 274 1.63 15.79 3.82
C THR A 274 0.76 15.34 2.65
N ALA A 275 0.07 16.30 2.02
CA ALA A 275 -0.73 16.02 0.82
C ALA A 275 0.14 15.47 -0.32
N GLY A 276 -0.39 14.50 -1.06
CA GLY A 276 0.32 13.85 -2.17
C GLY A 276 1.17 12.64 -1.78
N SER A 277 1.45 12.45 -0.49
CA SER A 277 2.22 11.30 0.00
C SER A 277 1.52 9.96 -0.29
N GLY A 278 0.19 9.89 -0.06
CA GLY A 278 -0.63 8.73 -0.40
C GLY A 278 -0.66 8.44 -1.91
N ASP A 279 -0.80 9.49 -2.72
CA ASP A 279 -0.78 9.37 -4.20
C ASP A 279 0.55 8.77 -4.69
N THR A 280 1.67 9.25 -4.12
CA THR A 280 3.00 8.72 -4.40
C THR A 280 3.10 7.23 -4.01
N LEU A 281 2.63 6.86 -2.82
CA LEU A 281 2.62 5.47 -2.35
C LEU A 281 1.77 4.56 -3.25
N THR A 282 0.62 5.03 -3.72
CA THR A 282 -0.24 4.32 -4.67
C THR A 282 0.51 4.01 -5.98
N GLY A 283 1.27 4.98 -6.50
CA GLY A 283 2.12 4.79 -7.67
C GLY A 283 3.25 3.78 -7.45
N ILE A 284 3.94 3.86 -6.30
CA ILE A 284 5.01 2.91 -5.91
C ILE A 284 4.44 1.50 -5.84
N TYR A 285 3.37 1.30 -5.08
CA TYR A 285 2.78 -0.01 -4.87
C TYR A 285 2.28 -0.62 -6.19
N GLY A 286 1.58 0.17 -7.02
CA GLY A 286 1.10 -0.27 -8.32
C GLY A 286 2.23 -0.74 -9.24
N ALA A 287 3.33 0.01 -9.28
CA ALA A 287 4.48 -0.31 -10.12
C ALA A 287 5.18 -1.59 -9.68
N LEU A 288 5.46 -1.73 -8.37
CA LEU A 288 6.10 -2.93 -7.83
C LEU A 288 5.22 -4.16 -8.03
N LEU A 289 3.92 -4.05 -7.71
CA LEU A 289 3.00 -5.17 -7.89
C LEU A 289 2.87 -5.57 -9.37
N ALA A 290 2.83 -4.61 -10.30
CA ALA A 290 2.78 -4.92 -11.72
C ALA A 290 4.02 -5.69 -12.20
N GLN A 291 5.20 -5.37 -11.67
CA GLN A 291 6.45 -6.07 -11.96
C GLN A 291 6.39 -7.51 -11.42
N THR A 292 6.06 -7.70 -10.15
CA THR A 292 5.95 -9.02 -9.53
C THR A 292 4.93 -9.92 -10.24
N ILE A 293 3.72 -9.42 -10.50
CA ILE A 293 2.68 -10.19 -11.20
C ILE A 293 3.11 -10.55 -12.64
N ALA A 294 3.82 -9.66 -13.33
CA ALA A 294 4.31 -9.95 -14.68
C ALA A 294 5.36 -11.07 -14.69
N VAL A 295 6.24 -11.11 -13.70
CA VAL A 295 7.23 -12.19 -13.52
C VAL A 295 6.55 -13.51 -13.24
N LEU A 296 5.64 -13.55 -12.27
CA LEU A 296 4.87 -14.75 -11.91
C LEU A 296 4.05 -15.30 -13.10
N ASN A 297 3.41 -14.43 -13.86
CA ASN A 297 2.69 -14.82 -15.08
C ASN A 297 3.62 -15.38 -16.18
N THR A 298 4.88 -14.95 -16.22
CA THR A 298 5.85 -15.46 -17.20
C THR A 298 6.38 -16.84 -16.78
N SER A 299 6.49 -17.09 -15.47
CA SER A 299 6.92 -18.37 -14.90
C SER A 299 5.78 -19.39 -14.77
N ASP A 300 4.53 -18.99 -15.08
CA ASP A 300 3.31 -19.76 -14.83
C ASP A 300 3.14 -20.15 -13.34
N GLU A 301 3.64 -19.30 -12.45
CA GLU A 301 3.55 -19.51 -11.00
C GLU A 301 2.27 -18.87 -10.43
N PRO A 302 1.60 -19.56 -9.50
CA PRO A 302 0.41 -19.03 -8.87
C PRO A 302 0.76 -17.81 -7.99
N VAL A 303 -0.09 -16.79 -8.03
CA VAL A 303 0.05 -15.63 -7.15
C VAL A 303 -0.47 -15.98 -5.76
N GLU A 304 0.45 -16.14 -4.83
CA GLU A 304 0.11 -16.37 -3.43
C GLU A 304 -0.51 -15.12 -2.80
N VAL A 305 -1.49 -15.31 -1.90
CA VAL A 305 -2.17 -14.19 -1.23
C VAL A 305 -1.21 -13.29 -0.45
N CYS A 306 -0.17 -13.86 0.13
CA CYS A 306 0.86 -13.09 0.85
C CYS A 306 1.70 -12.20 -0.06
N THR A 307 1.78 -12.48 -1.37
CA THR A 307 2.49 -11.64 -2.35
C THR A 307 1.98 -10.21 -2.33
N TYR A 308 0.66 -10.00 -2.31
CA TYR A 308 0.08 -8.67 -2.26
C TYR A 308 0.55 -7.89 -1.04
N SER A 309 0.57 -8.53 0.13
CA SER A 309 1.00 -7.89 1.37
C SER A 309 2.51 -7.65 1.43
N ALA A 310 3.33 -8.57 0.94
CA ALA A 310 4.79 -8.44 0.93
C ALA A 310 5.25 -7.30 -0.01
N VAL A 311 4.69 -7.24 -1.22
CA VAL A 311 4.96 -6.14 -2.16
C VAL A 311 4.46 -4.80 -1.61
N GLY A 312 3.33 -4.79 -0.90
CA GLY A 312 2.85 -3.61 -0.19
C GLY A 312 3.82 -3.15 0.90
N ALA A 313 4.41 -4.10 1.65
CA ALA A 313 5.42 -3.79 2.66
C ALA A 313 6.69 -3.19 2.04
N LEU A 314 7.16 -3.73 0.91
CA LEU A 314 8.25 -3.14 0.13
C LEU A 314 7.92 -1.72 -0.35
N ALA A 315 6.69 -1.48 -0.82
CA ALA A 315 6.26 -0.15 -1.27
C ALA A 315 6.34 0.88 -0.13
N VAL A 316 5.86 0.54 1.07
CA VAL A 316 5.95 1.40 2.26
C VAL A 316 7.39 1.65 2.66
N TYR A 317 8.23 0.63 2.64
CA TYR A 317 9.66 0.75 2.94
C TYR A 317 10.36 1.72 1.98
N LEU A 318 10.22 1.52 0.67
CA LEU A 318 10.83 2.38 -0.35
C LEU A 318 10.31 3.82 -0.27
N HIS A 319 9.02 4.01 -0.02
CA HIS A 319 8.43 5.32 0.19
C HIS A 319 9.07 6.06 1.38
N GLY A 320 9.23 5.39 2.51
CA GLY A 320 9.88 5.94 3.70
C GLY A 320 11.36 6.26 3.49
N GLN A 321 12.12 5.37 2.83
CA GLN A 321 13.52 5.62 2.50
C GLN A 321 13.68 6.79 1.52
N ALA A 322 12.81 6.85 0.50
CA ALA A 322 12.83 7.96 -0.47
C ALA A 322 12.48 9.31 0.19
N ALA A 323 11.59 9.31 1.19
CA ALA A 323 11.28 10.52 1.94
C ALA A 323 12.50 11.06 2.70
N ARG A 324 13.24 10.20 3.41
CA ARG A 324 14.47 10.59 4.10
C ARG A 324 15.58 11.02 3.14
N ALA A 325 15.76 10.28 2.04
CA ALA A 325 16.71 10.63 1.00
C ALA A 325 16.39 11.98 0.34
N SER A 326 15.10 12.35 0.26
CA SER A 326 14.67 13.60 -0.36
C SER A 326 15.13 14.84 0.37
N VAL A 327 15.47 14.76 1.65
CA VAL A 327 15.96 15.88 2.47
C VAL A 327 17.35 16.30 2.02
N THR A 328 18.27 15.35 1.87
CA THR A 328 19.64 15.58 1.44
C THR A 328 19.81 15.54 -0.08
N GLY A 329 18.90 14.90 -0.80
CA GLY A 329 19.06 14.55 -2.21
C GLY A 329 20.06 13.39 -2.42
N ASN A 330 20.28 12.57 -1.39
CA ASN A 330 21.24 11.47 -1.38
C ASN A 330 20.71 10.31 -0.55
N ALA A 331 20.50 9.14 -1.18
CA ALA A 331 20.03 7.94 -0.49
C ALA A 331 21.09 7.32 0.45
N ALA A 332 22.36 7.70 0.31
CA ALA A 332 23.43 7.26 1.20
C ALA A 332 23.47 8.05 2.53
N ASP A 333 22.83 9.21 2.58
CA ASP A 333 22.81 10.10 3.75
C ASP A 333 21.36 10.54 4.05
N PRO A 334 20.49 9.61 4.47
CA PRO A 334 19.07 9.90 4.71
C PRO A 334 18.90 10.65 6.03
N LEU A 335 18.16 11.77 6.01
CA LEU A 335 17.81 12.55 7.19
C LEU A 335 16.30 12.71 7.36
N ASP A 336 15.86 13.02 8.57
CA ASP A 336 14.48 13.42 8.83
C ASP A 336 14.31 14.94 8.58
N GLY A 337 13.34 15.29 7.75
CA GLY A 337 13.02 16.66 7.38
C GLY A 337 11.84 16.75 6.43
N PRO A 338 11.44 17.98 6.00
CA PRO A 338 10.34 18.15 5.05
C PRO A 338 10.55 17.33 3.78
N ALA A 339 9.56 16.51 3.44
CA ALA A 339 9.60 15.55 2.33
C ALA A 339 8.43 15.77 1.35
N PRO A 340 8.50 16.78 0.46
CA PRO A 340 7.47 17.02 -0.54
C PRO A 340 7.30 15.78 -1.45
N ALA A 341 6.05 15.36 -1.70
CA ALA A 341 5.73 14.14 -2.41
C ALA A 341 6.41 14.02 -3.79
N THR A 342 6.53 15.12 -4.52
CA THR A 342 7.23 15.15 -5.83
C THR A 342 8.72 14.85 -5.69
N ARG A 343 9.36 15.34 -4.61
CA ARG A 343 10.77 15.07 -4.36
C ARG A 343 11.00 13.65 -3.87
N VAL A 344 10.08 13.12 -3.07
CA VAL A 344 10.08 11.71 -2.67
C VAL A 344 10.07 10.81 -3.91
N ALA A 345 9.17 11.06 -4.86
CA ALA A 345 9.11 10.29 -6.11
C ALA A 345 10.43 10.36 -6.90
N GLN A 346 11.15 11.46 -6.89
CA GLN A 346 12.43 11.62 -7.59
C GLN A 346 13.56 10.77 -6.99
N MET A 347 13.52 10.47 -5.70
CA MET A 347 14.56 9.69 -5.01
C MET A 347 14.40 8.17 -5.17
N LEU A 348 13.27 7.68 -5.68
CA LEU A 348 13.00 6.25 -5.81
C LEU A 348 14.05 5.46 -6.60
N PRO A 349 14.55 5.93 -7.76
CA PRO A 349 15.57 5.18 -8.51
C PRO A 349 16.85 4.96 -7.70
N GLU A 350 17.32 5.97 -6.98
CA GLU A 350 18.53 5.88 -6.17
C GLU A 350 18.33 4.97 -4.95
N VAL A 351 17.19 5.09 -4.27
CA VAL A 351 16.84 4.23 -3.13
C VAL A 351 16.72 2.76 -3.54
N ILE A 352 16.11 2.47 -4.68
CA ILE A 352 16.03 1.12 -5.24
C ILE A 352 17.43 0.59 -5.57
N ALA A 353 18.24 1.38 -6.25
CA ALA A 353 19.62 0.99 -6.59
C ALA A 353 20.44 0.67 -5.33
N ARG A 354 20.25 1.46 -4.26
CA ARG A 354 20.93 1.23 -2.98
C ARG A 354 20.43 -0.01 -2.25
N LEU A 355 19.14 -0.31 -2.33
CA LEU A 355 18.61 -1.57 -1.77
C LEU A 355 19.23 -2.79 -2.45
N LEU A 356 19.56 -2.70 -3.74
CA LEU A 356 20.18 -3.77 -4.51
C LEU A 356 21.68 -3.88 -4.29
N ALA A 357 22.38 -2.79 -3.95
CA ALA A 357 23.84 -2.76 -3.84
C ALA A 357 24.37 -3.31 -2.50
N ASP A 358 23.59 -3.23 -1.44
CA ASP A 358 23.91 -3.67 -0.06
C ASP A 358 23.35 -5.09 0.20
#